data_6c79f1691a691b39840e627bc0745ce8
#
_entry.id   6c79f1691a691b39840e627bc0745ce8
#
_cell.length_a   1.000
_cell.length_b   1.000
_cell.length_c   1.000
_cell.angle_alpha   90.00
_cell.angle_beta   90.00
_cell.angle_gamma   90.00
#
_symmetry.space_group_name_H-M   'P 1'
#
loop_
_entity.id
_entity.type
_entity.pdbx_description
1 polymer ?
#
loop_
_entity_poly.entity_id
_entity_poly.type
_entity_poly.pdbx_seq_one_letter_code
_entity_poly.pdbx_strand_id
1 'polypeptide(L)'
;MSQNQFPNPYRTSSTPTAPTTPANPLAPGVTTSPATLGVRPDARLATAFLSQAFLWMFVGLLITAGVAAVVQANPRLLSVAKDSFFFLFIIQIGIVIGITAAINRISALAALGLFFVYAASLGVTIGLIVASYTTGSVVTAFLSASAMFGAAAVYGHVTQRSLAAMGGLLFMGLIGLLVAMVLNIFLQSTGLTWIISIVGVVLFTGLTAYDVQRIQSGDLAARLGSMEKAAVIGALQLYLDFINLFLFMLRLFGSR
;
A
#
# COMPACT_ATOMS: atom_id res chain seq x y z
N MET A 1 70.43 -29.35 -38.24
CA MET A 1 70.51 -29.04 -36.80
C MET A 1 69.19 -28.45 -36.35
N SER A 2 68.38 -29.27 -35.75
CA SER A 2 66.99 -28.95 -35.33
C SER A 2 67.05 -28.36 -33.92
N GLN A 3 66.48 -27.14 -33.73
CA GLN A 3 66.27 -26.58 -32.44
C GLN A 3 64.83 -26.88 -31.95
N ASN A 4 64.77 -27.81 -31.01
CA ASN A 4 63.60 -28.09 -30.24
C ASN A 4 63.16 -26.83 -29.40
N GLN A 5 62.04 -26.19 -29.76
CA GLN A 5 61.41 -25.21 -28.90
C GLN A 5 60.43 -25.94 -27.98
N PHE A 6 60.79 -26.08 -26.70
CA PHE A 6 59.87 -26.52 -25.67
C PHE A 6 58.82 -25.40 -25.40
N PRO A 7 57.53 -25.71 -25.28
CA PRO A 7 56.54 -24.72 -24.94
C PRO A 7 56.72 -24.24 -23.49
N ASN A 8 56.75 -22.92 -23.30
CA ASN A 8 56.87 -22.28 -22.00
C ASN A 8 55.57 -22.47 -21.20
N PRO A 9 55.55 -23.22 -20.07
CA PRO A 9 54.34 -23.50 -19.32
C PRO A 9 53.83 -22.33 -18.47
N TYR A 10 54.48 -21.15 -18.49
CA TYR A 10 54.14 -19.98 -17.67
C TYR A 10 53.55 -18.84 -18.48
N ARG A 11 53.09 -19.07 -19.71
CA ARG A 11 52.35 -18.06 -20.46
C ARG A 11 50.88 -18.05 -20.04
N THR A 12 50.62 -17.49 -18.86
CA THR A 12 49.27 -17.08 -18.46
C THR A 12 48.91 -15.88 -19.34
N SER A 13 47.96 -16.06 -20.25
CA SER A 13 47.30 -14.99 -20.97
C SER A 13 46.34 -14.26 -20.02
N SER A 14 46.87 -13.52 -19.07
CA SER A 14 46.09 -12.51 -18.34
C SER A 14 46.06 -11.26 -19.20
N THR A 15 45.03 -11.11 -20.00
CA THR A 15 44.61 -9.80 -20.47
C THR A 15 44.33 -8.99 -19.21
N PRO A 16 44.99 -7.85 -18.97
CA PRO A 16 44.62 -7.00 -17.84
C PRO A 16 43.24 -6.47 -18.16
N THR A 17 42.24 -6.98 -17.46
CA THR A 17 40.93 -6.28 -17.35
C THR A 17 41.25 -4.93 -16.73
N ALA A 18 41.06 -3.87 -17.46
CA ALA A 18 41.22 -2.51 -16.95
C ALA A 18 40.38 -2.41 -15.67
N PRO A 19 40.91 -1.82 -14.59
CA PRO A 19 40.16 -1.61 -13.39
C PRO A 19 38.94 -0.79 -13.76
N THR A 20 37.75 -1.39 -13.63
CA THR A 20 36.50 -0.65 -13.71
C THR A 20 36.53 0.36 -12.58
N THR A 21 36.85 1.59 -12.91
CA THR A 21 36.75 2.73 -11.98
C THR A 21 35.33 2.69 -11.41
N PRO A 22 35.16 2.61 -10.07
CA PRO A 22 33.83 2.66 -9.50
C PRO A 22 33.17 3.94 -9.98
N ALA A 23 31.97 3.83 -10.55
CA ALA A 23 31.22 4.98 -11.04
C ALA A 23 31.12 6.01 -9.92
N ASN A 24 31.54 7.24 -10.21
CA ASN A 24 31.45 8.34 -9.25
C ASN A 24 29.96 8.57 -8.91
N PRO A 25 29.52 8.33 -7.68
CA PRO A 25 28.11 8.46 -7.31
C PRO A 25 27.60 9.91 -7.36
N LEU A 26 28.50 10.88 -7.57
CA LEU A 26 28.18 12.31 -7.66
C LEU A 26 28.16 12.84 -9.10
N ALA A 27 28.29 11.99 -10.12
CA ALA A 27 28.22 12.45 -11.50
C ALA A 27 26.80 12.93 -11.84
N PRO A 28 26.62 14.12 -12.44
CA PRO A 28 25.30 14.61 -12.87
C PRO A 28 24.68 13.64 -13.89
N GLY A 29 23.50 13.09 -13.57
CA GLY A 29 22.78 12.17 -14.44
C GLY A 29 22.82 10.69 -14.03
N VAL A 30 23.60 10.32 -13.02
CA VAL A 30 23.53 8.97 -12.44
C VAL A 30 22.43 8.97 -11.38
N THR A 31 21.27 8.44 -11.73
CA THR A 31 20.24 8.13 -10.73
C THR A 31 20.76 6.96 -9.90
N THR A 32 21.33 7.25 -8.74
CA THR A 32 21.76 6.25 -7.75
C THR A 32 20.53 5.65 -7.05
N SER A 33 19.73 4.92 -7.81
CA SER A 33 18.71 4.06 -7.20
C SER A 33 19.42 2.91 -6.49
N PRO A 34 19.12 2.60 -5.23
CA PRO A 34 19.68 1.44 -4.54
C PRO A 34 19.54 0.13 -5.31
N ALA A 35 18.49 -0.01 -6.13
CA ALA A 35 18.28 -1.16 -7.00
C ALA A 35 19.32 -1.25 -8.15
N THR A 36 19.81 -0.12 -8.68
CA THR A 36 20.85 -0.11 -9.74
C THR A 36 22.24 -0.40 -9.21
N LEU A 37 22.46 -0.22 -7.91
CA LEU A 37 23.72 -0.50 -7.23
C LEU A 37 23.79 -1.92 -6.67
N GLY A 38 22.73 -2.73 -6.78
CA GLY A 38 22.63 -4.06 -6.16
C GLY A 38 22.71 -4.01 -4.62
N VAL A 39 22.65 -2.82 -4.05
CA VAL A 39 22.70 -2.60 -2.60
C VAL A 39 21.27 -2.74 -2.09
N ARG A 40 21.02 -3.79 -1.30
CA ARG A 40 19.80 -3.84 -0.48
C ARG A 40 19.82 -2.60 0.42
N PRO A 41 18.69 -1.88 0.56
CA PRO A 41 18.62 -0.76 1.49
C PRO A 41 19.15 -1.22 2.85
N ASP A 42 19.98 -0.41 3.50
CA ASP A 42 20.43 -0.70 4.86
C ASP A 42 19.19 -1.04 5.71
N ALA A 43 19.25 -2.15 6.46
CA ALA A 43 18.11 -2.64 7.24
C ALA A 43 17.53 -1.56 8.16
N ARG A 44 18.36 -0.62 8.62
CA ARG A 44 17.93 0.54 9.41
C ARG A 44 17.08 1.52 8.59
N LEU A 45 17.46 1.77 7.35
CA LEU A 45 16.70 2.65 6.44
C LEU A 45 15.36 2.01 6.06
N ALA A 46 15.35 0.70 5.79
CA ALA A 46 14.13 -0.04 5.48
C ALA A 46 13.14 -0.01 6.66
N THR A 47 13.63 -0.20 7.89
CA THR A 47 12.80 -0.15 9.10
C THR A 47 12.28 1.26 9.37
N ALA A 48 13.11 2.29 9.24
CA ALA A 48 12.70 3.69 9.42
C ALA A 48 11.61 4.07 8.41
N PHE A 49 11.74 3.62 7.17
CA PHE A 49 10.81 3.85 6.08
C PHE A 49 9.45 3.18 6.33
N LEU A 50 9.45 1.92 6.75
CA LEU A 50 8.24 1.20 7.12
C LEU A 50 7.54 1.88 8.31
N SER A 51 8.29 2.27 9.33
CA SER A 51 7.76 2.99 10.50
C SER A 51 7.11 4.31 10.12
N GLN A 52 7.70 5.05 9.17
CA GLN A 52 7.13 6.30 8.68
C GLN A 52 5.82 6.07 7.90
N ALA A 53 5.75 5.03 7.07
CA ALA A 53 4.52 4.67 6.37
C ALA A 53 3.39 4.32 7.35
N PHE A 54 3.69 3.52 8.38
CA PHE A 54 2.72 3.22 9.45
C PHE A 54 2.29 4.45 10.23
N LEU A 55 3.22 5.37 10.54
CA LEU A 55 2.89 6.62 11.24
C LEU A 55 1.89 7.46 10.43
N TRP A 56 2.16 7.68 9.14
CA TRP A 56 1.25 8.45 8.28
C TRP A 56 -0.09 7.74 8.08
N MET A 57 -0.09 6.42 7.92
CA MET A 57 -1.32 5.62 7.90
C MET A 57 -2.14 5.83 9.18
N PHE A 58 -1.50 5.75 10.35
CA PHE A 58 -2.18 5.94 11.63
C PHE A 58 -2.77 7.34 11.77
N VAL A 59 -2.02 8.37 11.39
CA VAL A 59 -2.54 9.75 11.37
C VAL A 59 -3.74 9.87 10.42
N GLY A 60 -3.68 9.26 9.24
CA GLY A 60 -4.78 9.19 8.30
C GLY A 60 -6.03 8.52 8.90
N LEU A 61 -5.85 7.41 9.62
CA LEU A 61 -6.95 6.71 10.31
C LEU A 61 -7.57 7.57 11.42
N LEU A 62 -6.75 8.32 12.18
CA LEU A 62 -7.25 9.24 13.20
C LEU A 62 -8.07 10.39 12.58
N ILE A 63 -7.61 10.95 11.45
CA ILE A 63 -8.37 11.97 10.71
C ILE A 63 -9.70 11.39 10.25
N THR A 64 -9.69 10.19 9.65
CA THR A 64 -10.92 9.50 9.20
C THR A 64 -11.88 9.26 10.35
N ALA A 65 -11.39 8.75 11.48
CA ALA A 65 -12.22 8.49 12.66
C ALA A 65 -12.79 9.77 13.25
N GLY A 66 -11.99 10.83 13.35
CA GLY A 66 -12.43 12.14 13.84
C GLY A 66 -13.51 12.74 12.96
N VAL A 67 -13.32 12.77 11.65
CA VAL A 67 -14.33 13.26 10.70
C VAL A 67 -15.58 12.40 10.73
N ALA A 68 -15.45 11.07 10.78
CA ALA A 68 -16.60 10.17 10.88
C ALA A 68 -17.42 10.42 12.15
N ALA A 69 -16.77 10.65 13.29
CA ALA A 69 -17.44 10.98 14.55
C ALA A 69 -18.20 12.33 14.47
N VAL A 70 -17.60 13.35 13.87
CA VAL A 70 -18.25 14.65 13.66
C VAL A 70 -19.47 14.53 12.74
N VAL A 71 -19.38 13.76 11.67
CA VAL A 71 -20.49 13.53 10.73
C VAL A 71 -21.63 12.81 11.43
N GLN A 72 -21.35 11.78 12.23
CA GLN A 72 -22.37 11.04 12.98
C GLN A 72 -23.05 11.88 14.05
N ALA A 73 -22.32 12.77 14.71
CA ALA A 73 -22.85 13.64 15.77
C ALA A 73 -23.76 14.75 15.23
N ASN A 74 -23.76 15.01 13.92
CA ASN A 74 -24.50 16.12 13.33
C ASN A 74 -25.49 15.64 12.25
N PRO A 75 -26.81 15.64 12.51
CA PRO A 75 -27.82 15.18 11.55
C PRO A 75 -27.81 15.93 10.21
N ARG A 76 -27.42 17.21 10.21
CA ARG A 76 -27.32 18.02 8.99
C ARG A 76 -26.14 17.53 8.12
N LEU A 77 -24.98 17.25 8.73
CA LEU A 77 -23.83 16.71 8.00
C LEU A 77 -24.13 15.31 7.47
N LEU A 78 -24.84 14.51 8.23
CA LEU A 78 -25.24 13.16 7.82
C LEU A 78 -26.16 13.20 6.59
N SER A 79 -27.15 14.13 6.55
CA SER A 79 -28.01 14.30 5.37
C SER A 79 -27.23 14.76 4.15
N VAL A 80 -26.36 15.77 4.30
CA VAL A 80 -25.50 16.25 3.21
C VAL A 80 -24.59 15.15 2.68
N ALA A 81 -23.99 14.35 3.59
CA ALA A 81 -23.14 13.22 3.21
C ALA A 81 -23.91 12.16 2.41
N LYS A 82 -25.19 11.90 2.79
CA LYS A 82 -26.07 10.96 2.08
C LYS A 82 -26.40 11.47 0.68
N ASP A 83 -26.78 12.72 0.55
CA ASP A 83 -27.18 13.35 -0.72
C ASP A 83 -25.98 13.48 -1.68
N SER A 84 -24.77 13.65 -1.12
CA SER A 84 -23.52 13.82 -1.88
C SER A 84 -22.73 12.51 -2.04
N PHE A 85 -23.24 11.36 -1.61
CA PHE A 85 -22.49 10.10 -1.55
C PHE A 85 -21.82 9.73 -2.86
N PHE A 86 -22.54 9.84 -3.97
CA PHE A 86 -22.02 9.50 -5.30
C PHE A 86 -20.87 10.44 -5.72
N PHE A 87 -21.02 11.75 -5.47
CA PHE A 87 -19.96 12.74 -5.77
C PHE A 87 -18.72 12.50 -4.89
N LEU A 88 -18.92 12.23 -3.60
CA LEU A 88 -17.82 11.89 -2.69
C LEU A 88 -17.06 10.68 -3.18
N PHE A 89 -17.77 9.63 -3.60
CA PHE A 89 -17.14 8.41 -4.12
C PHE A 89 -16.28 8.69 -5.38
N ILE A 90 -16.81 9.46 -6.34
CA ILE A 90 -16.05 9.84 -7.55
C ILE A 90 -14.84 10.69 -7.21
N ILE A 91 -14.97 11.67 -6.31
CA ILE A 91 -13.87 12.51 -5.86
C ILE A 91 -12.80 11.67 -5.18
N GLN A 92 -13.17 10.73 -4.33
CA GLN A 92 -12.25 9.84 -3.62
C GLN A 92 -11.43 8.98 -4.59
N ILE A 93 -12.07 8.38 -5.59
CA ILE A 93 -11.37 7.66 -6.66
C ILE A 93 -10.41 8.61 -7.40
N GLY A 94 -10.88 9.81 -7.75
CA GLY A 94 -10.09 10.82 -8.44
C GLY A 94 -8.85 11.24 -7.64
N ILE A 95 -8.96 11.41 -6.32
CA ILE A 95 -7.82 11.76 -5.46
C ILE A 95 -6.78 10.63 -5.42
N VAL A 96 -7.19 9.37 -5.24
CA VAL A 96 -6.27 8.22 -5.20
C VAL A 96 -5.54 8.07 -6.53
N ILE A 97 -6.26 8.13 -7.64
CA ILE A 97 -5.66 8.07 -8.98
C ILE A 97 -4.73 9.27 -9.18
N GLY A 98 -5.18 10.47 -8.78
CA GLY A 98 -4.41 11.70 -8.90
C GLY A 98 -3.10 11.65 -8.11
N ILE A 99 -3.12 11.21 -6.86
CA ILE A 99 -1.89 11.04 -6.05
C ILE A 99 -0.94 10.05 -6.75
N THR A 100 -1.45 8.89 -7.14
CA THR A 100 -0.64 7.81 -7.72
C THR A 100 -0.04 8.23 -9.07
N ALA A 101 -0.83 8.86 -9.93
CA ALA A 101 -0.38 9.30 -11.25
C ALA A 101 0.55 10.51 -11.20
N ALA A 102 0.32 11.44 -10.26
CA ALA A 102 1.08 12.67 -10.13
C ALA A 102 2.30 12.56 -9.21
N ILE A 103 2.51 11.44 -8.51
CA ILE A 103 3.53 11.29 -7.47
C ILE A 103 4.94 11.70 -7.93
N ASN A 104 5.28 11.41 -9.18
CA ASN A 104 6.58 11.78 -9.75
C ASN A 104 6.71 13.28 -10.03
N ARG A 105 5.58 14.01 -10.14
CA ARG A 105 5.51 15.43 -10.50
C ARG A 105 5.29 16.36 -9.31
N ILE A 106 4.79 15.84 -8.19
CA ILE A 106 4.50 16.61 -6.97
C ILE A 106 5.55 16.35 -5.89
N SER A 107 5.67 17.26 -4.92
CA SER A 107 6.52 17.04 -3.75
C SER A 107 5.91 15.99 -2.80
N ALA A 108 6.75 15.37 -1.96
CA ALA A 108 6.29 14.42 -0.94
C ALA A 108 5.31 15.07 0.04
N LEU A 109 5.54 16.34 0.40
CA LEU A 109 4.65 17.11 1.28
C LEU A 109 3.28 17.35 0.63
N ALA A 110 3.24 17.68 -0.67
CA ALA A 110 1.99 17.85 -1.40
C ALA A 110 1.22 16.53 -1.50
N ALA A 111 1.91 15.41 -1.77
CA ALA A 111 1.31 14.08 -1.79
C ALA A 111 0.74 13.69 -0.42
N LEU A 112 1.46 14.00 0.67
CA LEU A 112 1.01 13.76 2.05
C LEU A 112 -0.24 14.61 2.37
N GLY A 113 -0.24 15.89 1.98
CA GLY A 113 -1.41 16.75 2.14
C GLY A 113 -2.64 16.22 1.41
N LEU A 114 -2.48 15.77 0.16
CA LEU A 114 -3.55 15.13 -0.61
C LEU A 114 -4.03 13.81 0.03
N PHE A 115 -3.13 13.03 0.60
CA PHE A 115 -3.49 11.83 1.35
C PHE A 115 -4.36 12.17 2.57
N PHE A 116 -4.05 13.23 3.33
CA PHE A 116 -4.89 13.64 4.47
C PHE A 116 -6.22 14.23 4.04
N VAL A 117 -6.28 14.97 2.93
CA VAL A 117 -7.55 15.40 2.32
C VAL A 117 -8.39 14.19 1.92
N TYR A 118 -7.77 13.18 1.32
CA TYR A 118 -8.43 11.91 1.02
C TYR A 118 -8.97 11.23 2.28
N ALA A 119 -8.14 11.09 3.33
CA ALA A 119 -8.53 10.49 4.59
C ALA A 119 -9.71 11.23 5.25
N ALA A 120 -9.72 12.55 5.21
CA ALA A 120 -10.83 13.37 5.70
C ALA A 120 -12.10 13.16 4.87
N SER A 121 -12.00 13.15 3.54
CA SER A 121 -13.15 12.89 2.66
C SER A 121 -13.73 11.49 2.87
N LEU A 122 -12.84 10.48 3.05
CA LEU A 122 -13.28 9.12 3.34
C LEU A 122 -13.91 9.02 4.72
N GLY A 123 -13.48 9.84 5.69
CA GLY A 123 -14.13 9.98 7.00
C GLY A 123 -15.61 10.34 6.90
N VAL A 124 -15.99 11.19 5.95
CA VAL A 124 -17.41 11.51 5.68
C VAL A 124 -18.18 10.26 5.24
N THR A 125 -17.62 9.51 4.29
CA THR A 125 -18.22 8.26 3.79
C THR A 125 -18.33 7.20 4.88
N ILE A 126 -17.26 7.01 5.67
CA ILE A 126 -17.23 6.07 6.79
C ILE A 126 -18.25 6.46 7.84
N GLY A 127 -18.36 7.76 8.18
CA GLY A 127 -19.35 8.26 9.12
C GLY A 127 -20.78 7.91 8.71
N LEU A 128 -21.10 8.07 7.42
CA LEU A 128 -22.40 7.68 6.86
C LEU A 128 -22.65 6.16 6.94
N ILE A 129 -21.64 5.34 6.60
CA ILE A 129 -21.76 3.88 6.63
C ILE A 129 -21.97 3.40 8.07
N VAL A 130 -21.11 3.84 8.97
CA VAL A 130 -21.10 3.42 10.38
C VAL A 130 -22.36 3.84 11.12
N ALA A 131 -22.99 4.97 10.73
CA ALA A 131 -24.28 5.42 11.27
C ALA A 131 -25.42 4.40 11.11
N SER A 132 -25.27 3.43 10.18
CA SER A 132 -26.24 2.36 9.95
C SER A 132 -26.00 1.11 10.80
N TYR A 133 -24.98 1.11 11.67
CA TYR A 133 -24.58 -0.03 12.50
C TYR A 133 -24.58 0.33 13.97
N THR A 134 -24.74 -0.68 14.83
CA THR A 134 -24.61 -0.48 16.28
C THR A 134 -23.16 -0.16 16.66
N THR A 135 -22.95 0.64 17.71
CA THR A 135 -21.59 0.96 18.19
C THR A 135 -20.80 -0.30 18.55
N GLY A 136 -21.45 -1.31 19.15
CA GLY A 136 -20.81 -2.59 19.46
C GLY A 136 -20.28 -3.30 18.21
N SER A 137 -21.06 -3.31 17.13
CA SER A 137 -20.65 -3.88 15.84
C SER A 137 -19.45 -3.16 15.24
N VAL A 138 -19.43 -1.82 15.32
CA VAL A 138 -18.33 -1.01 14.81
C VAL A 138 -17.04 -1.30 15.58
N VAL A 139 -17.12 -1.36 16.91
CA VAL A 139 -15.95 -1.68 17.76
C VAL A 139 -15.46 -3.10 17.48
N THR A 140 -16.35 -4.09 17.37
CA THR A 140 -15.99 -5.47 17.06
C THR A 140 -15.31 -5.58 15.69
N ALA A 141 -15.86 -4.92 14.66
CA ALA A 141 -15.29 -4.90 13.33
C ALA A 141 -13.90 -4.22 13.31
N PHE A 142 -13.76 -3.11 14.04
CA PHE A 142 -12.49 -2.39 14.13
C PHE A 142 -11.41 -3.23 14.83
N LEU A 143 -11.72 -3.85 15.95
CA LEU A 143 -10.78 -4.71 16.68
C LEU A 143 -10.40 -5.94 15.83
N SER A 144 -11.37 -6.56 15.15
CA SER A 144 -11.13 -7.71 14.27
C SER A 144 -10.24 -7.32 13.08
N ALA A 145 -10.53 -6.17 12.44
CA ALA A 145 -9.70 -5.65 11.35
C ALA A 145 -8.29 -5.31 11.83
N SER A 146 -8.16 -4.68 13.01
CA SER A 146 -6.86 -4.34 13.61
C SER A 146 -6.03 -5.58 13.93
N ALA A 147 -6.64 -6.62 14.47
CA ALA A 147 -5.96 -7.88 14.77
C ALA A 147 -5.48 -8.57 13.48
N MET A 148 -6.35 -8.62 12.45
CA MET A 148 -6.04 -9.25 11.18
C MET A 148 -4.97 -8.49 10.42
N PHE A 149 -5.10 -7.16 10.35
CA PHE A 149 -4.10 -6.27 9.75
C PHE A 149 -2.74 -6.39 10.46
N GLY A 150 -2.74 -6.35 11.80
CA GLY A 150 -1.52 -6.49 12.59
C GLY A 150 -0.84 -7.83 12.36
N ALA A 151 -1.59 -8.93 12.35
CA ALA A 151 -1.07 -10.26 12.05
C ALA A 151 -0.47 -10.34 10.63
N ALA A 152 -1.17 -9.80 9.62
CA ALA A 152 -0.69 -9.73 8.25
C ALA A 152 0.57 -8.87 8.12
N ALA A 153 0.61 -7.72 8.78
CA ALA A 153 1.76 -6.82 8.80
C ALA A 153 2.99 -7.48 9.44
N VAL A 154 2.81 -8.16 10.58
CA VAL A 154 3.89 -8.93 11.23
C VAL A 154 4.37 -10.06 10.29
N TYR A 155 3.46 -10.80 9.68
CA TYR A 155 3.83 -11.84 8.72
C TYR A 155 4.63 -11.27 7.54
N GLY A 156 4.16 -10.18 6.92
CA GLY A 156 4.86 -9.51 5.81
C GLY A 156 6.25 -9.00 6.20
N HIS A 157 6.40 -8.55 7.47
CA HIS A 157 7.67 -8.06 8.01
C HIS A 157 8.69 -9.18 8.26
N VAL A 158 8.25 -10.32 8.82
CA VAL A 158 9.19 -11.39 9.27
C VAL A 158 9.41 -12.49 8.23
N THR A 159 8.51 -12.64 7.25
CA THR A 159 8.60 -13.73 6.28
C THR A 159 9.85 -13.64 5.41
N GLN A 160 10.58 -14.76 5.29
CA GLN A 160 11.74 -14.87 4.42
C GLN A 160 11.34 -15.23 2.97
N ARG A 161 10.09 -15.63 2.76
CA ARG A 161 9.57 -15.96 1.42
C ARG A 161 9.22 -14.68 0.67
N SER A 162 9.66 -14.56 -0.58
CA SER A 162 9.27 -13.44 -1.42
C SER A 162 7.77 -13.53 -1.76
N LEU A 163 7.03 -12.50 -1.38
CA LEU A 163 5.61 -12.35 -1.74
C LEU A 163 5.43 -11.69 -3.12
N ALA A 164 6.52 -11.29 -3.78
CA ALA A 164 6.48 -10.61 -5.07
C ALA A 164 5.69 -11.40 -6.14
N ALA A 165 5.80 -12.73 -6.15
CA ALA A 165 5.04 -13.59 -7.06
C ALA A 165 3.53 -13.54 -6.81
N MET A 166 3.09 -13.21 -5.60
CA MET A 166 1.67 -13.11 -5.25
C MET A 166 1.05 -11.78 -5.70
N GLY A 167 1.86 -10.74 -5.95
CA GLY A 167 1.36 -9.41 -6.28
C GLY A 167 0.42 -9.39 -7.48
N GLY A 168 0.76 -10.13 -8.55
CA GLY A 168 -0.11 -10.28 -9.73
C GLY A 168 -1.44 -10.98 -9.41
N LEU A 169 -1.39 -12.05 -8.62
CA LEU A 169 -2.59 -12.79 -8.20
C LEU A 169 -3.50 -11.93 -7.32
N LEU A 170 -2.92 -11.21 -6.34
CA LEU A 170 -3.67 -10.32 -5.46
C LEU A 170 -4.30 -9.17 -6.24
N PHE A 171 -3.59 -8.61 -7.22
CA PHE A 171 -4.13 -7.56 -8.08
C PHE A 171 -5.28 -8.06 -8.96
N MET A 172 -5.16 -9.26 -9.55
CA MET A 172 -6.27 -9.90 -10.29
C MET A 172 -7.46 -10.18 -9.36
N GLY A 173 -7.19 -10.67 -8.14
CA GLY A 173 -8.21 -10.86 -7.11
C GLY A 173 -8.94 -9.56 -6.76
N LEU A 174 -8.20 -8.45 -6.65
CA LEU A 174 -8.78 -7.12 -6.39
C LEU A 174 -9.71 -6.68 -7.52
N ILE A 175 -9.29 -6.85 -8.77
CA ILE A 175 -10.15 -6.54 -9.93
C ILE A 175 -11.40 -7.41 -9.91
N GLY A 176 -11.25 -8.72 -9.69
CA GLY A 176 -12.39 -9.66 -9.59
C GLY A 176 -13.35 -9.29 -8.46
N LEU A 177 -12.83 -8.89 -7.29
CA LEU A 177 -13.62 -8.42 -6.16
C LEU A 177 -14.40 -7.16 -6.49
N LEU A 178 -13.77 -6.18 -7.16
CA LEU A 178 -14.43 -4.94 -7.60
C LEU A 178 -15.55 -5.24 -8.60
N VAL A 179 -15.31 -6.11 -9.57
CA VAL A 179 -16.33 -6.54 -10.52
C VAL A 179 -17.50 -7.23 -9.79
N ALA A 180 -17.22 -8.14 -8.85
CA ALA A 180 -18.23 -8.80 -8.05
C ALA A 180 -19.07 -7.81 -7.21
N MET A 181 -18.41 -6.78 -6.63
CA MET A 181 -19.10 -5.71 -5.91
C MET A 181 -20.03 -4.91 -6.81
N VAL A 182 -19.57 -4.53 -8.01
CA VAL A 182 -20.39 -3.81 -9.00
C VAL A 182 -21.59 -4.67 -9.45
N LEU A 183 -21.35 -5.93 -9.76
CA LEU A 183 -22.44 -6.86 -10.13
C LEU A 183 -23.46 -7.01 -9.00
N ASN A 184 -23.00 -7.03 -7.74
CA ASN A 184 -23.90 -7.17 -6.60
C ASN A 184 -24.76 -5.93 -6.33
N ILE A 185 -24.40 -4.75 -6.84
CA ILE A 185 -25.26 -3.57 -6.81
C ILE A 185 -26.56 -3.82 -7.59
N PHE A 186 -26.47 -4.54 -8.71
CA PHE A 186 -27.63 -4.89 -9.52
C PHE A 186 -28.37 -6.12 -9.02
N LEU A 187 -27.63 -7.14 -8.56
CA LEU A 187 -28.18 -8.41 -8.09
C LEU A 187 -28.80 -8.31 -6.69
N GLN A 188 -28.32 -7.39 -5.85
CA GLN A 188 -28.74 -7.18 -4.45
C GLN A 188 -28.79 -8.47 -3.62
N SER A 189 -27.94 -9.43 -3.95
CA SER A 189 -27.89 -10.75 -3.32
C SER A 189 -27.14 -10.70 -1.98
N THR A 190 -27.85 -11.07 -0.91
CA THR A 190 -27.27 -11.19 0.44
C THR A 190 -26.17 -12.27 0.48
N GLY A 191 -26.40 -13.42 -0.17
CA GLY A 191 -25.41 -14.49 -0.25
C GLY A 191 -24.12 -14.04 -0.95
N LEU A 192 -24.25 -13.31 -2.07
CA LEU A 192 -23.10 -12.77 -2.78
C LEU A 192 -22.38 -11.71 -1.93
N THR A 193 -23.10 -10.88 -1.18
CA THR A 193 -22.50 -9.91 -0.24
C THR A 193 -21.64 -10.62 0.81
N TRP A 194 -22.09 -11.75 1.34
CA TRP A 194 -21.33 -12.58 2.29
C TRP A 194 -20.05 -13.13 1.66
N ILE A 195 -20.16 -13.73 0.48
CA ILE A 195 -19.00 -14.27 -0.26
C ILE A 195 -17.99 -13.17 -0.55
N ILE A 196 -18.42 -12.03 -1.08
CA ILE A 196 -17.59 -10.85 -1.36
C ILE A 196 -16.86 -10.41 -0.09
N SER A 197 -17.55 -10.40 1.06
CA SER A 197 -16.95 -9.94 2.32
C SER A 197 -15.87 -10.92 2.82
N ILE A 198 -16.12 -12.23 2.75
CA ILE A 198 -15.12 -13.23 3.14
C ILE A 198 -13.90 -13.18 2.21
N VAL A 199 -14.13 -13.16 0.90
CA VAL A 199 -13.06 -13.06 -0.11
C VAL A 199 -12.29 -11.75 0.07
N GLY A 200 -12.98 -10.63 0.36
CA GLY A 200 -12.38 -9.35 0.64
C GLY A 200 -11.44 -9.37 1.85
N VAL A 201 -11.88 -9.98 2.95
CA VAL A 201 -11.03 -10.15 4.14
C VAL A 201 -9.75 -10.92 3.81
N VAL A 202 -9.85 -12.06 3.13
CA VAL A 202 -8.70 -12.87 2.75
C VAL A 202 -7.76 -12.09 1.81
N LEU A 203 -8.34 -11.40 0.82
CA LEU A 203 -7.59 -10.64 -0.17
C LEU A 203 -6.82 -9.47 0.47
N PHE A 204 -7.50 -8.65 1.28
CA PHE A 204 -6.86 -7.49 1.90
C PHE A 204 -5.88 -7.87 3.01
N THR A 205 -6.08 -9.01 3.67
CA THR A 205 -5.05 -9.60 4.55
C THR A 205 -3.80 -9.97 3.76
N GLY A 206 -3.96 -10.59 2.59
CA GLY A 206 -2.85 -10.92 1.69
C GLY A 206 -2.16 -9.66 1.13
N LEU A 207 -2.94 -8.64 0.71
CA LEU A 207 -2.42 -7.35 0.24
C LEU A 207 -1.62 -6.65 1.33
N THR A 208 -2.12 -6.59 2.57
CA THR A 208 -1.39 -6.01 3.71
C THR A 208 -0.01 -6.66 3.89
N ALA A 209 0.07 -7.99 3.90
CA ALA A 209 1.35 -8.68 4.04
C ALA A 209 2.29 -8.39 2.85
N TYR A 210 1.76 -8.39 1.63
CA TYR A 210 2.51 -8.06 0.42
C TYR A 210 3.03 -6.61 0.44
N ASP A 211 2.17 -5.64 0.78
CA ASP A 211 2.53 -4.23 0.79
C ASP A 211 3.56 -3.90 1.88
N VAL A 212 3.43 -4.49 3.08
CA VAL A 212 4.45 -4.37 4.15
C VAL A 212 5.80 -4.89 3.66
N GLN A 213 5.84 -6.08 3.05
CA GLN A 213 7.10 -6.61 2.53
C GLN A 213 7.68 -5.74 1.41
N ARG A 214 6.84 -5.25 0.50
CA ARG A 214 7.23 -4.39 -0.61
C ARG A 214 7.76 -3.03 -0.16
N ILE A 215 7.16 -2.44 0.88
CA ILE A 215 7.65 -1.21 1.50
C ILE A 215 9.01 -1.46 2.13
N GLN A 216 9.14 -2.55 2.90
CA GLN A 216 10.37 -2.90 3.59
C GLN A 216 11.52 -3.28 2.65
N SER A 217 11.24 -3.91 1.51
CA SER A 217 12.27 -4.25 0.51
C SER A 217 12.88 -3.03 -0.17
N GLY A 218 12.27 -1.86 -0.03
CA GLY A 218 12.70 -0.63 -0.70
C GLY A 218 12.34 -0.56 -2.19
N ASP A 219 11.63 -1.56 -2.73
CA ASP A 219 11.22 -1.59 -4.14
C ASP A 219 10.42 -0.36 -4.52
N LEU A 220 9.58 0.14 -3.60
CA LEU A 220 8.78 1.32 -3.82
C LEU A 220 9.65 2.58 -3.90
N ALA A 221 10.65 2.70 -3.01
CA ALA A 221 11.59 3.81 -3.02
C ALA A 221 12.47 3.80 -4.28
N ALA A 222 12.91 2.61 -4.70
CA ALA A 222 13.66 2.44 -5.93
C ALA A 222 12.89 2.89 -7.17
N ARG A 223 11.58 2.57 -7.24
CA ARG A 223 10.72 2.96 -8.36
C ARG A 223 10.42 4.46 -8.39
N LEU A 224 10.27 5.09 -7.23
CA LEU A 224 9.89 6.51 -7.13
C LEU A 224 11.10 7.46 -7.05
N GLY A 225 12.31 6.92 -6.88
CA GLY A 225 13.54 7.71 -6.72
C GLY A 225 13.56 8.59 -5.47
N SER A 226 12.63 8.39 -4.53
CA SER A 226 12.49 9.16 -3.29
C SER A 226 11.91 8.30 -2.18
N MET A 227 12.62 8.24 -1.06
CA MET A 227 12.18 7.56 0.16
C MET A 227 10.91 8.20 0.74
N GLU A 228 10.85 9.52 0.75
CA GLU A 228 9.73 10.28 1.29
C GLU A 228 8.44 10.04 0.50
N LYS A 229 8.51 10.11 -0.84
CA LYS A 229 7.36 9.82 -1.72
C LYS A 229 6.88 8.39 -1.56
N ALA A 230 7.82 7.47 -1.43
CA ALA A 230 7.50 6.06 -1.21
C ALA A 230 6.85 5.83 0.16
N ALA A 231 7.24 6.57 1.22
CA ALA A 231 6.58 6.51 2.52
C ALA A 231 5.10 6.96 2.43
N VAL A 232 4.83 8.01 1.66
CA VAL A 232 3.45 8.49 1.46
C VAL A 232 2.62 7.49 0.66
N ILE A 233 3.15 6.92 -0.42
CA ILE A 233 2.45 5.90 -1.20
C ILE A 233 2.26 4.63 -0.38
N GLY A 234 3.28 4.20 0.39
CA GLY A 234 3.15 3.07 1.31
C GLY A 234 2.08 3.31 2.37
N ALA A 235 2.04 4.52 2.96
CA ALA A 235 1.00 4.90 3.90
C ALA A 235 -0.40 4.83 3.28
N LEU A 236 -0.57 5.35 2.06
CA LEU A 236 -1.84 5.28 1.33
C LEU A 236 -2.27 3.83 1.06
N GLN A 237 -1.35 2.95 0.64
CA GLN A 237 -1.65 1.54 0.39
C GLN A 237 -2.09 0.84 1.68
N LEU A 238 -1.29 0.92 2.75
CA LEU A 238 -1.64 0.32 4.05
C LEU A 238 -2.94 0.88 4.63
N TYR A 239 -3.18 2.18 4.45
CA TYR A 239 -4.42 2.83 4.86
C TYR A 239 -5.63 2.26 4.12
N LEU A 240 -5.53 2.09 2.80
CA LEU A 240 -6.60 1.50 1.99
C LEU A 240 -6.85 0.05 2.36
N ASP A 241 -5.80 -0.74 2.61
CA ASP A 241 -5.93 -2.12 3.06
C ASP A 241 -6.69 -2.21 4.39
N PHE A 242 -6.31 -1.38 5.35
CA PHE A 242 -6.96 -1.33 6.66
C PHE A 242 -8.44 -0.94 6.56
N ILE A 243 -8.75 0.13 5.84
CA ILE A 243 -10.13 0.61 5.67
C ILE A 243 -11.01 -0.42 4.97
N ASN A 244 -10.50 -1.07 3.91
CA ASN A 244 -11.25 -2.11 3.23
C ASN A 244 -11.46 -3.34 4.13
N LEU A 245 -10.42 -3.75 4.87
CA LEU A 245 -10.53 -4.83 5.84
C LEU A 245 -11.58 -4.52 6.91
N PHE A 246 -11.56 -3.29 7.45
CA PHE A 246 -12.56 -2.82 8.40
C PHE A 246 -13.98 -2.87 7.81
N LEU A 247 -14.18 -2.39 6.59
CA LEU A 247 -15.51 -2.39 5.95
C LEU A 247 -16.03 -3.81 5.68
N PHE A 248 -15.17 -4.74 5.28
CA PHE A 248 -15.57 -6.14 5.13
C PHE A 248 -15.87 -6.81 6.47
N MET A 249 -15.06 -6.54 7.51
CA MET A 249 -15.36 -7.02 8.87
C MET A 249 -16.69 -6.45 9.39
N LEU A 250 -16.95 -5.16 9.13
CA LEU A 250 -18.20 -4.52 9.51
C LEU A 250 -19.41 -5.14 8.81
N ARG A 251 -19.26 -5.58 7.56
CA ARG A 251 -20.31 -6.30 6.83
C ARG A 251 -20.54 -7.71 7.36
N LEU A 252 -19.48 -8.39 7.83
CA LEU A 252 -19.55 -9.76 8.36
C LEU A 252 -20.11 -9.80 9.77
N PHE A 253 -19.72 -8.89 10.65
CA PHE A 253 -20.05 -8.90 12.07
C PHE A 253 -21.06 -7.81 12.47
N GLY A 254 -21.41 -6.92 11.54
CA GLY A 254 -22.25 -5.77 11.84
C GLY A 254 -23.73 -6.15 11.93
N SER A 255 -24.34 -5.90 13.09
CA SER A 255 -25.78 -5.83 13.24
C SER A 255 -26.26 -4.40 13.02
N ARG A 256 -27.37 -4.27 12.26
CA ARG A 256 -28.01 -3.00 11.93
C ARG A 256 -29.19 -2.73 12.87
#